data_a155102e01b8ecf43d08a497b0a37018
#
_entry.id   a155102e01b8ecf43d08a497b0a37018
#
_cell.length_a   1.000
_cell.length_b   1.000
_cell.length_c   1.000
_cell.angle_alpha   90.00
_cell.angle_beta   90.00
_cell.angle_gamma   90.00
#
_symmetry.space_group_name_H-M   'P 1'
#
loop_
_entity.id
_entity.type
_entity.pdbx_description
1 polymer ?
#
loop_
_entity_poly.entity_id
_entity_poly.type
_entity_poly.pdbx_seq_one_letter_code
_entity_poly.pdbx_strand_id
1 'polypeptide(L)'
;KRSWHQTSRCGLAGGRDLYLVTLSDPETMGRLGHYMALRKIMLEDPEKALEMIDQFDTFKVPIFINGSIHGNEYNGADAAMRLIETLAFDNSPETLEILANTILLINVVHNPDGRVLGTRANANGFDLNRDFITQSQPETRTVAKLIAEWNPMVLLDLHGYYYPMLIEPCTPLHNPNYEYDLFIKWALDEALAMEAELLAQTGFKAQIPFLDDADGWDDYGPNYTPMYAMYHGAYGHTLETAYQDERGVDAHYWAVWGALKFASRNRVEMIRDQIEIFRRGFLDLPQMLIPDEILSQTDYDQYNELTLQEFPAAYIIPASTPGQVSPHQAARLVDFLIDNDVQVHSALQSFAFEGTVYPAGTYIVWMDQPKRGLANTILDAGRDLSALEGLTFYSPPAAWSNPLLWGAARVIMPDRIEVATVRIDRAVPPVGSLETGDSGYYAFLPNSLAAFQAANEILKGGNLYRASEKFEDSG
;
A
#
# COMPACT_ATOMS: atom_id res chain seq x y z
N LYS A 1 -19.06 26.08 3.23
CA LYS A 1 -19.22 24.63 3.17
C LYS A 1 -17.84 24.03 3.15
N ARG A 2 -17.48 23.24 4.18
CA ARG A 2 -16.13 22.70 4.43
C ARG A 2 -15.95 21.26 3.91
N SER A 3 -16.99 20.65 3.36
CA SER A 3 -16.98 19.25 2.94
C SER A 3 -17.15 19.10 1.44
N TRP A 4 -16.35 18.24 0.85
CA TRP A 4 -16.53 17.72 -0.49
C TRP A 4 -16.55 16.19 -0.44
N HIS A 5 -17.36 15.53 -1.24
CA HIS A 5 -17.40 14.07 -1.29
C HIS A 5 -17.15 13.61 -2.72
N GLN A 6 -16.30 12.64 -2.87
CA GLN A 6 -16.11 11.89 -4.10
C GLN A 6 -16.73 10.51 -3.93
N THR A 7 -17.66 10.15 -4.79
CA THR A 7 -18.16 8.78 -4.88
C THR A 7 -17.37 8.05 -5.94
N SER A 8 -16.74 6.96 -5.58
CA SER A 8 -16.19 6.01 -6.55
C SER A 8 -17.20 4.91 -6.79
N ARG A 9 -17.79 4.88 -8.00
CA ARG A 9 -18.59 3.71 -8.42
C ARG A 9 -17.63 2.58 -8.72
N CYS A 10 -17.45 1.69 -7.77
CA CYS A 10 -16.44 0.64 -7.83
C CYS A 10 -16.95 -0.66 -8.46
N GLY A 11 -18.14 -0.73 -9.01
CA GLY A 11 -18.66 -1.99 -9.54
C GLY A 11 -18.62 -3.12 -8.52
N LEU A 12 -18.90 -2.82 -7.25
CA LEU A 12 -18.95 -3.79 -6.16
C LEU A 12 -19.98 -4.87 -6.44
N ALA A 13 -19.73 -6.08 -5.95
CA ALA A 13 -20.61 -7.22 -6.16
C ALA A 13 -22.04 -6.97 -5.66
N GLY A 14 -22.22 -6.23 -4.55
CA GLY A 14 -23.49 -5.81 -4.02
C GLY A 14 -24.07 -4.52 -4.63
N GLY A 15 -23.34 -3.87 -5.56
CA GLY A 15 -23.79 -2.65 -6.25
C GLY A 15 -23.80 -1.40 -5.38
N ARG A 16 -23.07 -1.39 -4.24
CA ARG A 16 -22.94 -0.24 -3.34
C ARG A 16 -21.76 0.64 -3.73
N ASP A 17 -21.84 1.90 -3.37
CA ASP A 17 -20.74 2.87 -3.61
C ASP A 17 -19.83 2.99 -2.37
N LEU A 18 -18.55 3.31 -2.60
CA LEU A 18 -17.62 3.79 -1.56
C LEU A 18 -17.71 5.30 -1.47
N TYR A 19 -17.67 5.82 -0.25
CA TYR A 19 -17.74 7.25 0.02
C TYR A 19 -16.46 7.72 0.70
N LEU A 20 -15.72 8.57 0.01
CA LEU A 20 -14.59 9.32 0.59
C LEU A 20 -15.08 10.72 0.93
N VAL A 21 -14.99 11.10 2.20
CA VAL A 21 -15.25 12.46 2.67
C VAL A 21 -13.93 13.18 2.84
N THR A 22 -13.78 14.32 2.17
CA THR A 22 -12.60 15.18 2.32
C THR A 22 -12.95 16.42 3.11
N LEU A 23 -12.19 16.71 4.17
CA LEU A 23 -12.37 17.86 5.04
C LEU A 23 -11.06 18.63 5.19
N SER A 24 -11.14 19.96 5.14
CA SER A 24 -10.05 20.90 5.43
C SER A 24 -10.62 22.30 5.59
N ASP A 25 -9.78 23.31 5.77
CA ASP A 25 -10.22 24.71 5.72
C ASP A 25 -10.75 25.09 4.30
N PRO A 26 -11.57 26.16 4.20
CA PRO A 26 -12.19 26.53 2.93
C PRO A 26 -11.20 26.87 1.80
N GLU A 27 -10.04 27.42 2.12
CA GLU A 27 -9.03 27.77 1.13
C GLU A 27 -8.42 26.51 0.54
N THR A 28 -8.04 25.57 1.37
CA THR A 28 -7.50 24.26 0.97
C THR A 28 -8.50 23.51 0.11
N MET A 29 -9.77 23.46 0.50
CA MET A 29 -10.83 22.79 -0.27
C MET A 29 -10.98 23.34 -1.69
N GLY A 30 -10.71 24.63 -1.90
CA GLY A 30 -10.66 25.23 -3.25
C GLY A 30 -9.41 24.88 -4.05
N ARG A 31 -8.39 24.25 -3.45
CA ARG A 31 -7.06 24.05 -4.03
C ARG A 31 -6.54 22.61 -3.89
N LEU A 32 -7.39 21.63 -3.74
CA LEU A 32 -6.98 20.22 -3.54
C LEU A 32 -6.00 19.73 -4.62
N GLY A 33 -6.24 20.07 -5.89
CA GLY A 33 -5.32 19.72 -6.98
C GLY A 33 -3.90 20.29 -6.82
N HIS A 34 -3.77 21.47 -6.19
CA HIS A 34 -2.46 22.03 -5.86
C HIS A 34 -1.74 21.17 -4.81
N TYR A 35 -2.43 20.75 -3.75
CA TYR A 35 -1.83 19.89 -2.72
C TYR A 35 -1.49 18.50 -3.24
N MET A 36 -2.31 17.92 -4.12
CA MET A 36 -1.96 16.68 -4.82
C MET A 36 -0.69 16.84 -5.67
N ALA A 37 -0.54 17.97 -6.36
CA ALA A 37 0.67 18.25 -7.13
C ALA A 37 1.91 18.40 -6.23
N LEU A 38 1.78 19.02 -5.06
CA LEU A 38 2.88 19.09 -4.08
C LEU A 38 3.29 17.69 -3.61
N ARG A 39 2.33 16.80 -3.33
CA ARG A 39 2.63 15.40 -2.96
C ARG A 39 3.39 14.69 -4.08
N LYS A 40 3.06 14.96 -5.34
CA LYS A 40 3.77 14.41 -6.49
C LYS A 40 5.22 14.91 -6.58
N ILE A 41 5.50 16.17 -6.25
CA ILE A 41 6.87 16.70 -6.22
C ILE A 41 7.73 15.92 -5.22
N MET A 42 7.19 15.47 -4.08
CA MET A 42 7.93 14.63 -3.12
C MET A 42 8.49 13.34 -3.72
N LEU A 43 7.84 12.83 -4.78
CA LEU A 43 8.27 11.61 -5.49
C LEU A 43 9.15 11.92 -6.70
N GLU A 44 8.94 13.05 -7.37
CA GLU A 44 9.66 13.38 -8.61
C GLU A 44 10.96 14.14 -8.34
N ASP A 45 10.97 14.96 -7.28
CA ASP A 45 12.11 15.82 -6.90
C ASP A 45 12.04 16.09 -5.38
N PRO A 46 12.43 15.09 -4.55
CA PRO A 46 12.33 15.21 -3.10
C PRO A 46 13.24 16.30 -2.53
N GLU A 47 14.36 16.65 -3.16
CA GLU A 47 15.23 17.74 -2.74
C GLU A 47 14.52 19.10 -2.90
N LYS A 48 13.86 19.30 -4.02
CA LYS A 48 13.02 20.48 -4.23
C LYS A 48 11.84 20.53 -3.27
N ALA A 49 11.23 19.40 -2.94
CA ALA A 49 10.17 19.35 -1.94
C ALA A 49 10.65 19.82 -0.56
N LEU A 50 11.85 19.41 -0.13
CA LEU A 50 12.49 19.89 1.11
C LEU A 50 12.73 21.40 1.07
N GLU A 51 13.28 21.93 -0.03
CA GLU A 51 13.48 23.39 -0.19
C GLU A 51 12.14 24.16 -0.10
N MET A 52 11.06 23.62 -0.64
CA MET A 52 9.74 24.25 -0.59
C MET A 52 9.18 24.31 0.84
N ILE A 53 9.42 23.28 1.65
CA ILE A 53 9.03 23.33 3.07
C ILE A 53 9.81 24.40 3.81
N ASP A 54 11.12 24.49 3.58
CA ASP A 54 12.00 25.47 4.24
C ASP A 54 11.60 26.93 3.94
N GLN A 55 11.15 27.17 2.70
CA GLN A 55 10.88 28.53 2.24
C GLN A 55 9.42 28.98 2.49
N PHE A 56 8.44 28.07 2.45
CA PHE A 56 7.05 28.48 2.27
C PHE A 56 6.03 27.84 3.20
N ASP A 57 6.40 26.87 4.02
CA ASP A 57 5.43 26.07 4.82
C ASP A 57 4.17 25.67 4.00
N THR A 58 4.39 25.19 2.77
CA THR A 58 3.33 25.03 1.77
C THR A 58 2.60 23.70 1.86
N PHE A 59 3.17 22.73 2.58
CA PHE A 59 2.61 21.39 2.68
C PHE A 59 1.58 21.29 3.79
N LYS A 60 0.39 20.78 3.46
CA LYS A 60 -0.57 20.29 4.44
C LYS A 60 -0.49 18.78 4.54
N VAL A 61 -0.86 18.28 5.70
CA VAL A 61 -0.78 16.84 6.04
C VAL A 61 -2.04 16.13 5.55
N PRO A 62 -1.95 15.25 4.52
CA PRO A 62 -3.03 14.33 4.23
C PRO A 62 -3.07 13.23 5.29
N ILE A 63 -4.21 13.07 5.95
CA ILE A 63 -4.48 12.00 6.91
C ILE A 63 -5.60 11.14 6.35
N PHE A 64 -5.35 9.83 6.21
CA PHE A 64 -6.32 8.88 5.73
C PHE A 64 -6.91 8.09 6.90
N ILE A 65 -8.21 8.17 7.08
CA ILE A 65 -8.95 7.42 8.10
C ILE A 65 -9.82 6.39 7.38
N ASN A 66 -9.60 5.12 7.69
CA ASN A 66 -10.27 4.01 7.05
C ASN A 66 -11.18 3.29 8.03
N GLY A 67 -12.48 3.30 7.80
CA GLY A 67 -13.45 2.63 8.65
C GLY A 67 -14.01 1.36 8.04
N SER A 68 -14.24 0.35 8.89
CA SER A 68 -15.02 -0.86 8.55
C SER A 68 -14.52 -1.60 7.31
N ILE A 69 -13.22 -1.89 7.25
CA ILE A 69 -12.66 -2.82 6.24
C ILE A 69 -13.20 -4.24 6.47
N HIS A 70 -13.39 -4.62 7.72
CA HIS A 70 -14.22 -5.77 8.08
C HIS A 70 -15.64 -5.27 8.33
N GLY A 71 -16.60 -5.80 7.58
CA GLY A 71 -17.96 -5.26 7.58
C GLY A 71 -18.71 -5.42 8.91
N ASN A 72 -18.31 -6.35 9.76
CA ASN A 72 -18.89 -6.56 11.10
C ASN A 72 -18.23 -5.74 12.23
N GLU A 73 -17.23 -4.91 11.92
CA GLU A 73 -16.57 -4.00 12.86
C GLU A 73 -17.19 -2.60 12.73
N TYR A 74 -18.30 -2.37 13.44
CA TYR A 74 -19.20 -1.23 13.19
C TYR A 74 -18.71 0.10 13.75
N ASN A 75 -18.05 0.07 14.89
CA ASN A 75 -17.66 1.23 15.67
C ASN A 75 -16.69 2.17 14.93
N GLY A 76 -15.80 1.65 14.10
CA GLY A 76 -14.88 2.48 13.29
C GLY A 76 -15.62 3.39 12.29
N ALA A 77 -16.66 2.86 11.61
CA ALA A 77 -17.48 3.67 10.72
C ALA A 77 -18.33 4.71 11.47
N ASP A 78 -18.86 4.35 12.62
CA ASP A 78 -19.69 5.24 13.43
C ASP A 78 -18.83 6.37 14.05
N ALA A 79 -17.60 6.05 14.47
CA ALA A 79 -16.61 7.04 14.91
C ALA A 79 -16.21 7.99 13.77
N ALA A 80 -16.00 7.47 12.56
CA ALA A 80 -15.71 8.27 11.39
C ALA A 80 -16.86 9.26 11.06
N MET A 81 -18.11 8.85 11.17
CA MET A 81 -19.27 9.71 10.98
C MET A 81 -19.33 10.82 12.04
N ARG A 82 -19.05 10.50 13.29
CA ARG A 82 -18.98 11.49 14.40
C ARG A 82 -17.83 12.48 14.20
N LEU A 83 -16.66 12.02 13.74
CA LEU A 83 -15.53 12.87 13.38
C LEU A 83 -15.91 13.87 12.27
N ILE A 84 -16.58 13.38 11.22
CA ILE A 84 -17.07 14.23 10.11
C ILE A 84 -18.00 15.30 10.64
N GLU A 85 -18.95 14.95 11.51
CA GLU A 85 -19.89 15.91 12.11
C GLU A 85 -19.15 16.98 12.94
N THR A 86 -18.25 16.56 13.84
CA THR A 86 -17.47 17.49 14.66
C THR A 86 -16.63 18.41 13.77
N LEU A 87 -15.82 17.85 12.87
CA LEU A 87 -14.93 18.65 12.02
C LEU A 87 -15.65 19.57 11.04
N ALA A 88 -16.88 19.24 10.64
CA ALA A 88 -17.68 20.06 9.74
C ALA A 88 -18.38 21.23 10.43
N PHE A 89 -18.77 21.08 11.70
CA PHE A 89 -19.66 22.03 12.37
C PHE A 89 -19.07 22.71 13.61
N ASP A 90 -18.11 22.09 14.29
CA ASP A 90 -17.44 22.71 15.43
C ASP A 90 -16.48 23.83 14.96
N ASN A 91 -16.42 24.92 15.74
CA ASN A 91 -15.56 26.06 15.48
C ASN A 91 -14.61 26.33 16.67
N SER A 92 -14.36 25.35 17.51
CA SER A 92 -13.35 25.46 18.55
C SER A 92 -11.97 25.79 17.96
N PRO A 93 -11.10 26.47 18.71
CA PRO A 93 -9.74 26.74 18.24
C PRO A 93 -8.98 25.46 17.80
N GLU A 94 -9.20 24.36 18.49
CA GLU A 94 -8.57 23.07 18.20
C GLU A 94 -9.05 22.49 16.86
N THR A 95 -10.36 22.46 16.61
CA THR A 95 -10.92 22.03 15.32
C THR A 95 -10.40 22.88 14.16
N LEU A 96 -10.34 24.20 14.38
CA LEU A 96 -9.85 25.12 13.34
C LEU A 96 -8.35 24.93 13.07
N GLU A 97 -7.54 24.65 14.10
CA GLU A 97 -6.10 24.34 13.96
C GLU A 97 -5.91 23.05 13.16
N ILE A 98 -6.63 21.97 13.48
CA ILE A 98 -6.57 20.71 12.74
C ILE A 98 -6.91 20.96 11.26
N LEU A 99 -8.03 21.61 10.95
CA LEU A 99 -8.46 21.87 9.58
C LEU A 99 -7.51 22.81 8.82
N ALA A 100 -6.86 23.74 9.50
CA ALA A 100 -5.87 24.64 8.90
C ALA A 100 -4.59 23.91 8.47
N ASN A 101 -4.23 22.84 9.17
CA ASN A 101 -2.97 22.12 8.98
C ASN A 101 -3.10 20.80 8.21
N THR A 102 -4.32 20.26 8.04
CA THR A 102 -4.54 18.93 7.51
C THR A 102 -5.49 18.90 6.32
N ILE A 103 -5.40 17.83 5.54
CA ILE A 103 -6.38 17.41 4.55
C ILE A 103 -6.86 16.03 4.98
N LEU A 104 -8.05 15.96 5.55
CA LEU A 104 -8.59 14.71 6.06
C LEU A 104 -9.31 13.96 4.95
N LEU A 105 -8.93 12.72 4.74
CA LEU A 105 -9.47 11.79 3.76
C LEU A 105 -10.14 10.64 4.53
N ILE A 106 -11.45 10.68 4.66
CA ILE A 106 -12.19 9.72 5.49
C ILE A 106 -12.97 8.77 4.61
N ASN A 107 -12.50 7.53 4.51
CA ASN A 107 -13.23 6.42 3.91
C ASN A 107 -14.15 5.81 4.98
N VAL A 108 -15.41 6.20 4.96
CA VAL A 108 -16.34 5.90 6.06
C VAL A 108 -16.59 4.41 6.22
N VAL A 109 -16.79 3.70 5.09
CA VAL A 109 -17.03 2.26 5.08
C VAL A 109 -16.27 1.65 3.91
N HIS A 110 -15.17 0.95 4.20
CA HIS A 110 -14.35 0.30 3.18
C HIS A 110 -15.07 -0.93 2.59
N ASN A 111 -15.82 -1.67 3.42
CA ASN A 111 -16.55 -2.88 3.02
C ASN A 111 -18.07 -2.68 3.18
N PRO A 112 -18.73 -1.95 2.27
CA PRO A 112 -20.15 -1.65 2.42
C PRO A 112 -21.04 -2.89 2.27
N ASP A 113 -20.62 -3.88 1.50
CA ASP A 113 -21.36 -5.13 1.35
C ASP A 113 -21.30 -5.98 2.62
N GLY A 114 -20.08 -6.16 3.17
CA GLY A 114 -19.91 -6.83 4.46
C GLY A 114 -20.59 -6.10 5.62
N ARG A 115 -20.59 -4.75 5.61
CA ARG A 115 -21.30 -3.93 6.61
C ARG A 115 -22.81 -4.22 6.64
N VAL A 116 -23.43 -4.31 5.47
CA VAL A 116 -24.87 -4.61 5.38
C VAL A 116 -25.20 -6.06 5.76
N LEU A 117 -24.30 -6.99 5.40
CA LEU A 117 -24.46 -8.41 5.71
C LEU A 117 -24.04 -8.78 7.13
N GLY A 118 -23.33 -7.89 7.85
CA GLY A 118 -22.77 -8.17 9.17
C GLY A 118 -21.64 -9.21 9.11
N THR A 119 -20.86 -9.24 8.03
CA THR A 119 -19.78 -10.20 7.81
C THR A 119 -18.42 -9.53 7.75
N ARG A 120 -17.36 -10.24 8.15
CA ARG A 120 -15.98 -9.79 8.00
C ARG A 120 -15.61 -9.60 6.53
N ALA A 121 -15.88 -10.60 5.71
CA ALA A 121 -15.56 -10.62 4.29
C ALA A 121 -16.49 -9.70 3.46
N ASN A 122 -16.05 -9.33 2.24
CA ASN A 122 -16.89 -8.65 1.27
C ASN A 122 -17.89 -9.61 0.59
N ALA A 123 -18.69 -9.10 -0.35
CA ALA A 123 -19.69 -9.91 -1.06
C ALA A 123 -19.09 -11.07 -1.90
N ASN A 124 -17.82 -11.02 -2.24
CA ASN A 124 -17.10 -12.09 -2.93
C ASN A 124 -16.46 -13.10 -1.96
N GLY A 125 -16.62 -12.93 -0.64
CA GLY A 125 -16.04 -13.80 0.37
C GLY A 125 -14.57 -13.55 0.67
N PHE A 126 -14.03 -12.37 0.29
CA PHE A 126 -12.64 -11.99 0.54
C PHE A 126 -12.50 -11.13 1.80
N ASP A 127 -11.47 -11.41 2.58
CA ASP A 127 -10.96 -10.50 3.60
C ASP A 127 -10.16 -9.38 2.91
N LEU A 128 -10.72 -8.17 2.91
CA LEU A 128 -10.11 -7.02 2.22
C LEU A 128 -8.78 -6.60 2.85
N ASN A 129 -8.60 -6.85 4.16
CA ASN A 129 -7.34 -6.58 4.86
C ASN A 129 -6.28 -7.69 4.64
N ARG A 130 -6.42 -8.48 3.57
CA ARG A 130 -5.45 -9.45 3.05
C ARG A 130 -5.19 -9.26 1.55
N ASP A 131 -5.78 -8.21 0.95
CA ASP A 131 -5.81 -8.05 -0.51
C ASP A 131 -4.93 -6.91 -1.04
N PHE A 132 -4.27 -6.11 -0.18
CA PHE A 132 -3.51 -4.94 -0.63
C PHE A 132 -2.32 -5.28 -1.54
N ILE A 133 -1.71 -6.46 -1.36
CA ILE A 133 -0.60 -6.88 -2.23
C ILE A 133 -1.07 -7.44 -3.58
N THR A 134 -2.30 -7.91 -3.68
CA THR A 134 -2.87 -8.47 -4.93
C THR A 134 -3.89 -7.56 -5.57
N GLN A 135 -4.56 -6.73 -4.78
CA GLN A 135 -5.60 -5.78 -5.20
C GLN A 135 -6.65 -6.43 -6.12
N SER A 136 -7.06 -7.64 -5.74
CA SER A 136 -7.98 -8.45 -6.51
C SER A 136 -9.43 -7.93 -6.42
N GLN A 137 -9.77 -7.27 -5.30
CA GLN A 137 -11.10 -6.75 -5.03
C GLN A 137 -11.22 -5.27 -5.42
N PRO A 138 -12.39 -4.83 -5.92
CA PRO A 138 -12.58 -3.45 -6.35
C PRO A 138 -12.49 -2.43 -5.20
N GLU A 139 -12.91 -2.82 -3.99
CA GLU A 139 -12.79 -2.00 -2.78
C GLU A 139 -11.32 -1.68 -2.50
N THR A 140 -10.49 -2.73 -2.44
CA THR A 140 -9.05 -2.59 -2.19
C THR A 140 -8.36 -1.78 -3.27
N ARG A 141 -8.64 -2.04 -4.56
CA ARG A 141 -8.08 -1.24 -5.67
C ARG A 141 -8.40 0.24 -5.54
N THR A 142 -9.61 0.56 -5.11
CA THR A 142 -10.03 1.96 -4.92
C THR A 142 -9.26 2.63 -3.81
N VAL A 143 -9.13 1.97 -2.66
CA VAL A 143 -8.39 2.54 -1.51
C VAL A 143 -6.90 2.58 -1.79
N ALA A 144 -6.30 1.54 -2.38
CA ALA A 144 -4.90 1.53 -2.79
C ALA A 144 -4.58 2.68 -3.76
N LYS A 145 -5.45 2.92 -4.74
CA LYS A 145 -5.31 4.07 -5.64
C LYS A 145 -5.34 5.41 -4.91
N LEU A 146 -6.25 5.60 -3.95
CA LEU A 146 -6.32 6.81 -3.15
C LEU A 146 -5.05 7.00 -2.30
N ILE A 147 -4.52 5.93 -1.71
CA ILE A 147 -3.26 5.96 -0.96
C ILE A 147 -2.10 6.34 -1.89
N ALA A 148 -2.01 5.76 -3.09
CA ALA A 148 -0.98 6.10 -4.07
C ALA A 148 -1.08 7.55 -4.56
N GLU A 149 -2.28 8.03 -4.87
CA GLU A 149 -2.50 9.42 -5.35
C GLU A 149 -2.19 10.49 -4.30
N TRP A 150 -2.52 10.22 -3.03
CA TRP A 150 -2.36 11.19 -1.95
C TRP A 150 -1.06 11.03 -1.16
N ASN A 151 -0.46 9.83 -1.14
CA ASN A 151 0.66 9.49 -0.28
C ASN A 151 0.44 10.07 1.14
N PRO A 152 -0.61 9.63 1.86
CA PRO A 152 -0.99 10.22 3.13
C PRO A 152 0.19 10.18 4.10
N MET A 153 0.33 11.19 4.96
CA MET A 153 1.36 11.19 5.98
C MET A 153 0.98 10.28 7.15
N VAL A 154 -0.32 10.21 7.46
CA VAL A 154 -0.84 9.31 8.50
C VAL A 154 -1.96 8.46 7.91
N LEU A 155 -1.99 7.19 8.26
CA LEU A 155 -3.12 6.30 7.97
C LEU A 155 -3.57 5.61 9.26
N LEU A 156 -4.87 5.73 9.56
CA LEU A 156 -5.52 5.13 10.72
C LEU A 156 -6.57 4.12 10.22
N ASP A 157 -6.34 2.83 10.47
CA ASP A 157 -7.26 1.75 10.09
C ASP A 157 -8.06 1.29 11.32
N LEU A 158 -9.38 1.53 11.30
CA LEU A 158 -10.26 1.37 12.46
C LEU A 158 -10.91 0.00 12.45
N HIS A 159 -10.49 -0.84 13.38
CA HIS A 159 -10.87 -2.24 13.54
C HIS A 159 -11.66 -2.53 14.82
N GLY A 160 -11.96 -3.81 15.04
CA GLY A 160 -12.69 -4.26 16.22
C GLY A 160 -12.19 -5.57 16.82
N TYR A 161 -12.80 -5.94 17.99
CA TYR A 161 -12.64 -7.21 18.70
C TYR A 161 -11.35 -7.44 19.48
N TYR A 162 -10.54 -6.42 19.74
CA TYR A 162 -9.39 -6.52 20.65
C TYR A 162 -9.63 -5.75 21.96
N TYR A 163 -9.21 -6.30 23.08
CA TYR A 163 -9.35 -5.71 24.43
C TYR A 163 -7.96 -5.55 25.07
N PRO A 164 -7.65 -4.42 25.74
CA PRO A 164 -8.52 -3.26 26.02
C PRO A 164 -8.82 -2.41 24.77
N MET A 165 -7.92 -1.67 24.27
CA MET A 165 -7.82 -1.07 22.94
C MET A 165 -6.40 -1.27 22.46
N LEU A 166 -6.22 -1.67 21.22
CA LEU A 166 -4.92 -1.73 20.59
C LEU A 166 -4.70 -0.45 19.80
N ILE A 167 -3.52 0.14 19.98
CA ILE A 167 -2.97 1.17 19.08
C ILE A 167 -1.65 0.62 18.59
N GLU A 168 -1.63 0.13 17.37
CA GLU A 168 -0.50 -0.60 16.82
C GLU A 168 0.20 0.25 15.75
N PRO A 169 1.45 0.73 16.03
CA PRO A 169 2.23 1.59 15.14
C PRO A 169 3.20 0.83 14.25
N CYS A 170 2.90 -0.38 13.80
CA CYS A 170 3.81 -1.29 13.10
C CYS A 170 5.08 -1.61 13.92
N THR A 171 5.05 -2.74 14.57
CA THR A 171 6.11 -3.17 15.49
C THR A 171 7.14 -4.07 14.80
N PRO A 172 8.33 -4.29 15.34
CA PRO A 172 9.21 -5.37 14.91
C PRO A 172 8.60 -6.75 15.24
N LEU A 173 8.83 -7.79 14.47
CA LEU A 173 9.65 -7.82 13.26
C LEU A 173 8.88 -7.26 12.07
N HIS A 174 9.33 -6.20 11.47
CA HIS A 174 8.68 -5.60 10.30
C HIS A 174 9.37 -6.04 9.00
N ASN A 175 8.72 -5.75 7.88
CA ASN A 175 9.31 -5.97 6.56
C ASN A 175 10.53 -5.05 6.36
N PRO A 176 11.70 -5.57 5.99
CA PRO A 176 12.93 -4.78 5.86
C PRO A 176 12.93 -3.81 4.68
N ASN A 177 11.91 -3.80 3.85
CA ASN A 177 11.78 -2.85 2.73
C ASN A 177 11.31 -1.45 3.15
N TYR A 178 11.07 -1.20 4.44
CA TYR A 178 10.72 0.11 4.98
C TYR A 178 11.96 0.94 5.34
N GLU A 179 11.87 2.25 5.27
CA GLU A 179 12.79 3.19 5.94
C GLU A 179 12.35 3.34 7.41
N TYR A 180 12.56 2.28 8.17
CA TYR A 180 11.86 2.06 9.44
C TYR A 180 12.32 3.01 10.55
N ASP A 181 13.56 3.47 10.55
CA ASP A 181 14.08 4.47 11.48
C ASP A 181 13.27 5.78 11.43
N LEU A 182 12.89 6.21 10.23
CA LEU A 182 12.06 7.41 10.04
C LEU A 182 10.60 7.17 10.41
N PHE A 183 10.12 5.94 10.22
CA PHE A 183 8.77 5.56 10.54
C PHE A 183 8.54 5.48 12.05
N ILE A 184 9.31 4.64 12.77
CA ILE A 184 9.04 4.31 14.17
C ILE A 184 9.11 5.53 15.11
N LYS A 185 9.99 6.47 14.82
CA LYS A 185 10.13 7.72 15.55
C LYS A 185 8.79 8.45 15.72
N TRP A 186 8.06 8.62 14.61
CA TRP A 186 6.80 9.35 14.62
C TRP A 186 5.61 8.48 14.98
N ALA A 187 5.60 7.24 14.51
CA ALA A 187 4.50 6.32 14.76
C ALA A 187 4.37 5.98 16.25
N LEU A 188 5.49 5.80 16.96
CA LEU A 188 5.47 5.57 18.40
C LEU A 188 4.96 6.78 19.18
N ASP A 189 5.49 7.97 18.91
CA ASP A 189 5.05 9.21 19.56
C ASP A 189 3.57 9.52 19.26
N GLU A 190 3.10 9.23 18.04
CA GLU A 190 1.70 9.39 17.66
C GLU A 190 0.79 8.39 18.41
N ALA A 191 1.22 7.12 18.56
CA ALA A 191 0.51 6.12 19.35
C ALA A 191 0.37 6.53 20.82
N LEU A 192 1.44 7.05 21.43
CA LEU A 192 1.41 7.59 22.80
C LEU A 192 0.49 8.81 22.91
N ALA A 193 0.45 9.68 21.91
CA ALA A 193 -0.48 10.83 21.89
C ALA A 193 -1.95 10.38 21.76
N MET A 194 -2.22 9.34 20.97
CA MET A 194 -3.54 8.72 20.87
C MET A 194 -3.98 8.13 22.22
N GLU A 195 -3.10 7.37 22.88
CA GLU A 195 -3.40 6.79 24.20
C GLU A 195 -3.67 7.87 25.25
N ALA A 196 -2.84 8.91 25.28
CA ALA A 196 -3.01 10.03 26.23
C ALA A 196 -4.37 10.71 26.07
N GLU A 197 -4.81 10.99 24.85
CA GLU A 197 -6.11 11.60 24.58
C GLU A 197 -7.26 10.66 24.94
N LEU A 198 -7.16 9.38 24.53
CA LEU A 198 -8.12 8.34 24.87
C LEU A 198 -8.32 8.24 26.37
N LEU A 199 -7.22 8.13 27.13
CA LEU A 199 -7.26 8.01 28.60
C LEU A 199 -7.87 9.25 29.25
N ALA A 200 -7.51 10.44 28.79
CA ALA A 200 -8.02 11.71 29.33
C ALA A 200 -9.53 11.86 29.17
N GLN A 201 -10.07 11.40 28.05
CA GLN A 201 -11.47 11.63 27.66
C GLN A 201 -12.41 10.49 28.11
N THR A 202 -11.92 9.26 28.16
CA THR A 202 -12.75 8.07 28.41
C THR A 202 -12.37 7.29 29.66
N GLY A 203 -11.16 7.47 30.16
CA GLY A 203 -10.59 6.62 31.20
C GLY A 203 -10.13 5.24 30.68
N PHE A 204 -10.25 4.96 29.39
CA PHE A 204 -9.76 3.72 28.78
C PHE A 204 -8.24 3.76 28.59
N LYS A 205 -7.61 2.60 28.76
CA LYS A 205 -6.20 2.40 28.45
C LYS A 205 -6.09 1.74 27.08
N ALA A 206 -5.02 2.05 26.37
CA ALA A 206 -4.61 1.30 25.19
C ALA A 206 -3.51 0.30 25.55
N GLN A 207 -3.27 -0.64 24.66
CA GLN A 207 -2.07 -1.45 24.57
C GLN A 207 -1.33 -1.01 23.31
N ILE A 208 -0.07 -0.64 23.48
CA ILE A 208 0.84 -0.34 22.38
C ILE A 208 1.85 -1.50 22.36
N PRO A 209 1.82 -2.38 21.33
CA PRO A 209 2.73 -3.50 21.23
C PRO A 209 4.19 -3.07 21.41
N PHE A 210 5.00 -3.92 22.01
CA PHE A 210 6.37 -3.72 22.44
C PHE A 210 6.62 -2.73 23.59
N LEU A 211 5.72 -1.80 23.87
CA LEU A 211 5.78 -1.02 25.10
C LEU A 211 5.07 -1.75 26.25
N ASP A 212 3.93 -2.37 25.94
CA ASP A 212 3.07 -3.02 26.93
C ASP A 212 3.09 -4.55 26.85
N ASP A 213 3.56 -5.10 25.73
CA ASP A 213 3.59 -6.53 25.46
C ASP A 213 4.78 -6.85 24.54
N ALA A 214 5.64 -7.76 24.97
CA ALA A 214 6.83 -8.16 24.23
C ALA A 214 6.53 -9.03 22.99
N ASP A 215 5.32 -9.60 22.89
CA ASP A 215 4.98 -10.50 21.77
C ASP A 215 4.75 -9.77 20.45
N GLY A 216 4.56 -8.45 20.46
CA GLY A 216 4.36 -7.64 19.27
C GLY A 216 3.04 -7.92 18.55
N TRP A 217 3.01 -7.59 17.28
CA TRP A 217 1.85 -7.75 16.39
C TRP A 217 2.32 -8.20 15.01
N ASP A 218 1.51 -9.02 14.30
CA ASP A 218 1.86 -9.45 12.93
C ASP A 218 1.60 -8.33 11.91
N ASP A 219 2.63 -7.57 11.58
CA ASP A 219 2.62 -6.49 10.61
C ASP A 219 3.73 -6.62 9.54
N TYR A 220 4.38 -7.78 9.46
CA TYR A 220 5.39 -8.06 8.46
C TYR A 220 4.82 -8.11 7.03
N GLY A 221 3.59 -8.54 6.89
CA GLY A 221 2.94 -8.77 5.60
C GLY A 221 2.46 -7.48 4.92
N PRO A 222 2.79 -7.25 3.63
CA PRO A 222 2.33 -6.07 2.89
C PRO A 222 0.84 -6.15 2.47
N ASN A 223 0.11 -7.10 2.98
CA ASN A 223 -1.29 -7.38 2.65
C ASN A 223 -2.29 -6.59 3.51
N TYR A 224 -1.83 -6.00 4.62
CA TYR A 224 -2.64 -5.16 5.51
C TYR A 224 -2.66 -3.70 5.06
N THR A 225 -3.73 -2.98 5.35
CA THR A 225 -3.91 -1.58 4.94
C THR A 225 -2.80 -0.66 5.46
N PRO A 226 -2.49 -0.61 6.78
CA PRO A 226 -1.46 0.28 7.29
C PRO A 226 -0.07 -0.05 6.74
N MET A 227 0.27 -1.34 6.67
CA MET A 227 1.56 -1.83 6.19
C MET A 227 1.77 -1.53 4.69
N TYR A 228 0.71 -1.66 3.89
CA TYR A 228 0.74 -1.21 2.51
C TYR A 228 0.95 0.31 2.41
N ALA A 229 0.27 1.10 3.24
CA ALA A 229 0.40 2.56 3.23
C ALA A 229 1.80 3.04 3.63
N MET A 230 2.54 2.29 4.46
CA MET A 230 3.93 2.59 4.82
C MET A 230 4.85 2.66 3.60
N TYR A 231 4.63 1.83 2.57
CA TYR A 231 5.38 1.93 1.31
C TYR A 231 5.08 3.22 0.52
N HIS A 232 4.01 3.91 0.89
CA HIS A 232 3.64 5.23 0.38
C HIS A 232 4.04 6.36 1.32
N GLY A 233 4.89 6.05 2.31
CA GLY A 233 5.44 7.00 3.28
C GLY A 233 4.48 7.38 4.41
N ALA A 234 3.41 6.62 4.62
CA ALA A 234 2.47 6.88 5.71
C ALA A 234 3.00 6.35 7.05
N TYR A 235 2.75 7.09 8.13
CA TYR A 235 2.78 6.55 9.49
C TYR A 235 1.46 5.81 9.69
N GLY A 236 1.50 4.49 9.51
CA GLY A 236 0.32 3.62 9.49
C GLY A 236 0.04 3.03 10.88
N HIS A 237 -1.23 3.01 11.29
CA HIS A 237 -1.65 2.43 12.57
C HIS A 237 -2.87 1.54 12.39
N THR A 238 -2.86 0.39 13.06
CA THR A 238 -4.04 -0.40 13.31
C THR A 238 -4.61 -0.01 14.68
N LEU A 239 -5.88 0.36 14.72
CA LEU A 239 -6.60 0.69 15.93
C LEU A 239 -7.73 -0.32 16.13
N GLU A 240 -7.71 -1.06 17.26
CA GLU A 240 -8.73 -2.05 17.56
C GLU A 240 -9.41 -1.83 18.91
N THR A 241 -10.72 -2.06 18.99
CA THR A 241 -11.45 -2.03 20.25
C THR A 241 -12.38 -3.22 20.39
N ALA A 242 -12.48 -3.76 21.61
CA ALA A 242 -13.39 -4.88 21.91
C ALA A 242 -14.87 -4.52 21.85
N TYR A 243 -15.19 -3.24 21.99
CA TYR A 243 -16.56 -2.78 22.18
C TYR A 243 -17.22 -2.45 20.84
N GLN A 244 -18.29 -3.14 20.48
CA GLN A 244 -19.11 -2.86 19.30
C GLN A 244 -20.35 -2.04 19.69
N ASP A 245 -20.17 -1.04 20.55
CA ASP A 245 -21.18 -0.11 21.05
C ASP A 245 -20.60 1.29 21.20
N GLU A 246 -21.32 2.22 21.84
CA GLU A 246 -20.89 3.61 22.01
C GLU A 246 -19.50 3.75 22.66
N ARG A 247 -19.11 2.80 23.52
CA ARG A 247 -17.75 2.79 24.13
C ARG A 247 -16.66 2.63 23.06
N GLY A 248 -16.89 1.75 22.09
CA GLY A 248 -15.97 1.55 20.97
C GLY A 248 -15.93 2.74 20.01
N VAL A 249 -17.07 3.39 19.82
CA VAL A 249 -17.15 4.64 19.06
C VAL A 249 -16.35 5.74 19.74
N ASP A 250 -16.52 5.90 21.07
CA ASP A 250 -15.75 6.86 21.87
C ASP A 250 -14.25 6.55 21.82
N ALA A 251 -13.88 5.27 21.95
CA ALA A 251 -12.48 4.86 21.92
C ALA A 251 -11.80 5.23 20.58
N HIS A 252 -12.39 4.87 19.46
CA HIS A 252 -11.86 5.25 18.15
C HIS A 252 -11.87 6.77 17.93
N TYR A 253 -12.95 7.44 18.29
CA TYR A 253 -13.08 8.88 18.12
C TYR A 253 -11.95 9.64 18.84
N TRP A 254 -11.71 9.35 20.11
CA TRP A 254 -10.72 10.05 20.90
C TRP A 254 -9.28 9.65 20.57
N ALA A 255 -9.02 8.39 20.23
CA ALA A 255 -7.71 7.99 19.72
C ALA A 255 -7.38 8.72 18.40
N VAL A 256 -8.30 8.72 17.43
CA VAL A 256 -8.13 9.47 16.18
C VAL A 256 -7.97 10.97 16.45
N TRP A 257 -8.73 11.54 17.38
CA TRP A 257 -8.58 12.95 17.75
C TRP A 257 -7.18 13.27 18.28
N GLY A 258 -6.59 12.38 19.08
CA GLY A 258 -5.20 12.45 19.53
C GLY A 258 -4.21 12.48 18.37
N ALA A 259 -4.37 11.59 17.40
CA ALA A 259 -3.55 11.56 16.20
C ALA A 259 -3.66 12.85 15.37
N LEU A 260 -4.88 13.36 15.17
CA LEU A 260 -5.11 14.61 14.43
C LEU A 260 -4.40 15.80 15.08
N LYS A 261 -4.45 15.90 16.41
CA LYS A 261 -3.75 16.94 17.18
C LYS A 261 -2.25 16.79 17.05
N PHE A 262 -1.74 15.58 17.20
CA PHE A 262 -0.31 15.28 17.11
C PHE A 262 0.24 15.62 15.73
N ALA A 263 -0.36 15.08 14.68
CA ALA A 263 0.06 15.31 13.30
C ALA A 263 -0.04 16.78 12.90
N SER A 264 -1.10 17.49 13.33
CA SER A 264 -1.26 18.93 13.08
C SER A 264 -0.12 19.76 13.67
N ARG A 265 0.33 19.44 14.89
CA ARG A 265 1.38 20.18 15.61
C ARG A 265 2.78 19.86 15.13
N ASN A 266 3.04 18.62 14.75
CA ASN A 266 4.36 18.15 14.33
C ASN A 266 4.52 18.06 12.80
N ARG A 267 3.55 18.59 12.03
CA ARG A 267 3.43 18.39 10.59
C ARG A 267 4.70 18.67 9.78
N VAL A 268 5.44 19.71 10.15
CA VAL A 268 6.61 20.15 9.35
C VAL A 268 7.73 19.11 9.43
N GLU A 269 8.08 18.69 10.62
CA GLU A 269 9.13 17.69 10.85
C GLU A 269 8.69 16.31 10.32
N MET A 270 7.44 15.92 10.55
CA MET A 270 6.89 14.66 10.02
C MET A 270 6.90 14.63 8.49
N ILE A 271 6.54 15.73 7.81
CA ILE A 271 6.63 15.81 6.34
C ILE A 271 8.07 15.74 5.85
N ARG A 272 9.02 16.38 6.57
CA ARG A 272 10.45 16.29 6.22
C ARG A 272 10.95 14.86 6.24
N ASP A 273 10.63 14.13 7.30
CA ASP A 273 11.01 12.72 7.42
C ASP A 273 10.27 11.84 6.38
N GLN A 274 9.02 12.16 6.05
CA GLN A 274 8.31 11.48 4.94
C GLN A 274 8.99 11.73 3.58
N ILE A 275 9.45 12.95 3.33
CA ILE A 275 10.20 13.26 2.10
C ILE A 275 11.56 12.54 2.12
N GLU A 276 12.21 12.45 3.28
CA GLU A 276 13.47 11.73 3.41
C GLU A 276 13.33 10.24 3.09
N ILE A 277 12.19 9.60 3.42
CA ILE A 277 11.89 8.23 2.97
C ILE A 277 12.02 8.13 1.44
N PHE A 278 11.39 9.04 0.72
CA PHE A 278 11.44 9.05 -0.75
C PHE A 278 12.80 9.47 -1.31
N ARG A 279 13.46 10.41 -0.64
CA ARG A 279 14.79 10.90 -1.04
C ARG A 279 15.85 9.79 -0.94
N ARG A 280 15.82 8.97 0.12
CA ARG A 280 16.74 7.84 0.25
C ARG A 280 16.59 6.87 -0.93
N GLY A 281 15.38 6.54 -1.30
CA GLY A 281 15.12 5.71 -2.49
C GLY A 281 15.58 6.36 -3.78
N PHE A 282 15.24 7.63 -3.97
CA PHE A 282 15.57 8.39 -5.19
C PHE A 282 17.09 8.55 -5.41
N LEU A 283 17.85 8.72 -4.34
CA LEU A 283 19.31 8.89 -4.38
C LEU A 283 20.09 7.59 -4.14
N ASP A 284 19.39 6.45 -4.05
CA ASP A 284 19.98 5.14 -3.74
C ASP A 284 20.86 5.15 -2.48
N LEU A 285 20.38 5.85 -1.42
CA LEU A 285 21.06 5.90 -0.15
C LEU A 285 20.78 4.64 0.68
N PRO A 286 21.70 4.20 1.54
CA PRO A 286 21.45 3.06 2.43
C PRO A 286 20.33 3.39 3.44
N GLN A 287 19.63 2.35 3.89
CA GLN A 287 18.78 2.45 5.06
C GLN A 287 19.60 2.69 6.32
N MET A 288 18.96 3.23 7.35
CA MET A 288 19.58 3.52 8.62
C MET A 288 19.02 2.61 9.71
N LEU A 289 19.83 2.30 10.71
CA LEU A 289 19.39 1.63 11.92
C LEU A 289 18.48 2.53 12.75
N ILE A 290 17.60 1.90 13.52
CA ILE A 290 16.75 2.63 14.49
C ILE A 290 17.67 3.35 15.48
N PRO A 291 17.43 4.65 15.78
CA PRO A 291 18.22 5.38 16.76
C PRO A 291 18.15 4.77 18.17
N ASP A 292 19.29 4.81 18.90
CA ASP A 292 19.40 4.27 20.27
C ASP A 292 18.37 4.89 21.24
N GLU A 293 18.03 6.17 21.04
CA GLU A 293 17.02 6.86 21.87
C GLU A 293 15.63 6.23 21.76
N ILE A 294 15.30 5.65 20.60
CA ILE A 294 14.04 4.94 20.40
C ILE A 294 14.17 3.51 20.93
N LEU A 295 15.26 2.83 20.61
CA LEU A 295 15.53 1.47 21.08
C LEU A 295 15.52 1.36 22.61
N SER A 296 16.02 2.38 23.32
CA SER A 296 16.03 2.39 24.79
C SER A 296 14.64 2.45 25.42
N GLN A 297 13.59 2.72 24.65
CA GLN A 297 12.20 2.71 25.10
C GLN A 297 11.52 1.36 24.89
N THR A 298 12.18 0.42 24.21
CA THR A 298 11.60 -0.83 23.74
C THR A 298 12.64 -1.95 23.85
N ASP A 299 12.24 -3.21 23.78
CA ASP A 299 13.14 -4.38 23.76
C ASP A 299 13.59 -4.74 22.30
N TYR A 300 13.83 -3.74 21.46
CA TYR A 300 14.11 -3.91 20.03
C TYR A 300 15.56 -4.22 19.65
N ASP A 301 16.52 -4.11 20.55
CA ASP A 301 17.96 -4.23 20.26
C ASP A 301 18.31 -5.46 19.42
N GLN A 302 17.70 -6.59 19.69
CA GLN A 302 17.99 -7.85 19.00
C GLN A 302 17.54 -7.88 17.53
N TYR A 303 16.68 -6.97 17.09
CA TYR A 303 16.09 -6.97 15.75
C TYR A 303 16.63 -5.88 14.83
N ASN A 304 17.39 -4.93 15.37
CA ASN A 304 17.78 -3.73 14.63
C ASN A 304 18.56 -4.04 13.34
N GLU A 305 19.50 -5.02 13.37
CA GLU A 305 20.26 -5.41 12.17
C GLU A 305 19.40 -6.16 11.13
N LEU A 306 18.31 -6.82 11.56
CA LEU A 306 17.41 -7.55 10.66
C LEU A 306 16.48 -6.62 9.86
N THR A 307 16.46 -5.35 10.19
CA THR A 307 15.60 -4.34 9.55
C THR A 307 16.20 -3.73 8.29
N LEU A 308 17.44 -4.08 7.94
CA LEU A 308 18.12 -3.53 6.78
C LEU A 308 17.96 -4.44 5.55
N GLN A 309 17.80 -3.81 4.39
CA GLN A 309 17.71 -4.44 3.08
C GLN A 309 18.78 -3.91 2.13
N GLU A 310 19.52 -4.80 1.50
CA GLU A 310 20.31 -4.46 0.32
C GLU A 310 19.43 -4.55 -0.92
N PHE A 311 19.20 -3.42 -1.57
CA PHE A 311 18.41 -3.39 -2.79
C PHE A 311 19.31 -3.73 -4.01
N PRO A 312 18.83 -4.52 -5.00
CA PRO A 312 19.54 -4.67 -6.26
C PRO A 312 19.51 -3.36 -7.05
N ALA A 313 20.40 -3.21 -8.04
CA ALA A 313 20.37 -2.03 -8.91
C ALA A 313 19.10 -1.95 -9.75
N ALA A 314 18.55 -3.09 -10.17
CA ALA A 314 17.30 -3.14 -10.92
C ALA A 314 16.66 -4.54 -10.95
N TYR A 315 15.42 -4.57 -11.42
CA TYR A 315 14.75 -5.79 -11.90
C TYR A 315 14.48 -5.69 -13.39
N ILE A 316 14.80 -6.76 -14.13
CA ILE A 316 14.47 -6.93 -15.56
C ILE A 316 13.21 -7.76 -15.64
N ILE A 317 12.17 -7.28 -16.33
CA ILE A 317 10.95 -8.03 -16.64
C ILE A 317 10.90 -8.21 -18.15
N PRO A 318 11.26 -9.39 -18.70
CA PRO A 318 11.22 -9.62 -20.15
C PRO A 318 9.78 -9.43 -20.66
N ALA A 319 9.62 -8.70 -21.75
CA ALA A 319 8.29 -8.44 -22.34
C ALA A 319 7.80 -9.58 -23.25
N SER A 320 8.73 -10.43 -23.73
CA SER A 320 8.43 -11.49 -24.70
C SER A 320 9.25 -12.76 -24.48
N THR A 321 8.84 -13.85 -25.13
CA THR A 321 9.62 -15.09 -25.19
C THR A 321 10.92 -14.87 -26.00
N PRO A 322 12.03 -15.63 -25.72
CA PRO A 322 12.07 -16.77 -24.82
C PRO A 322 12.24 -16.42 -23.33
N GLY A 323 12.55 -15.20 -22.94
CA GLY A 323 12.83 -14.82 -21.56
C GLY A 323 11.59 -14.73 -20.67
N GLN A 324 10.38 -14.74 -21.23
CA GLN A 324 9.12 -14.59 -20.50
C GLN A 324 8.23 -15.83 -20.67
N VAL A 325 7.71 -16.36 -19.56
CA VAL A 325 6.74 -17.46 -19.54
C VAL A 325 5.38 -16.97 -20.02
N SER A 326 4.93 -15.83 -19.49
CA SER A 326 3.66 -15.23 -19.83
C SER A 326 3.81 -13.72 -20.11
N PRO A 327 3.93 -13.30 -21.38
CA PRO A 327 3.99 -11.89 -21.74
C PRO A 327 2.76 -11.07 -21.26
N HIS A 328 1.58 -11.68 -21.21
CA HIS A 328 0.38 -11.03 -20.65
C HIS A 328 0.50 -10.74 -19.16
N GLN A 329 1.05 -11.70 -18.41
CA GLN A 329 1.24 -11.50 -16.97
C GLN A 329 2.39 -10.54 -16.68
N ALA A 330 3.41 -10.49 -17.53
CA ALA A 330 4.44 -9.45 -17.47
C ALA A 330 3.85 -8.05 -17.66
N ALA A 331 3.00 -7.86 -18.66
CA ALA A 331 2.30 -6.58 -18.86
C ALA A 331 1.40 -6.23 -17.67
N ARG A 332 0.66 -7.20 -17.13
CA ARG A 332 -0.15 -7.00 -15.92
C ARG A 332 0.70 -6.62 -14.71
N LEU A 333 1.84 -7.27 -14.50
CA LEU A 333 2.77 -6.94 -13.41
C LEU A 333 3.31 -5.53 -13.55
N VAL A 334 3.69 -5.13 -14.76
CA VAL A 334 4.17 -3.76 -15.05
C VAL A 334 3.07 -2.72 -14.80
N ASP A 335 1.84 -2.97 -15.26
CA ASP A 335 0.72 -2.06 -14.99
C ASP A 335 0.42 -1.99 -13.49
N PHE A 336 0.49 -3.10 -12.78
CA PHE A 336 0.31 -3.12 -11.32
C PHE A 336 1.38 -2.29 -10.60
N LEU A 337 2.65 -2.41 -10.99
CA LEU A 337 3.74 -1.58 -10.45
C LEU A 337 3.46 -0.09 -10.67
N ILE A 338 3.09 0.28 -11.89
CA ILE A 338 2.80 1.68 -12.27
C ILE A 338 1.57 2.21 -11.51
N ASP A 339 0.51 1.43 -11.38
CA ASP A 339 -0.70 1.81 -10.64
C ASP A 339 -0.43 2.01 -9.13
N ASN A 340 0.71 1.50 -8.63
CA ASN A 340 1.22 1.67 -7.27
C ASN A 340 2.36 2.70 -7.18
N ASP A 341 2.52 3.57 -8.18
CA ASP A 341 3.57 4.61 -8.26
C ASP A 341 5.01 4.09 -8.34
N VAL A 342 5.23 2.83 -8.63
CA VAL A 342 6.56 2.32 -8.94
C VAL A 342 6.95 2.74 -10.36
N GLN A 343 8.14 3.33 -10.51
CA GLN A 343 8.64 3.79 -11.79
C GLN A 343 9.16 2.61 -12.61
N VAL A 344 8.58 2.40 -13.79
CA VAL A 344 8.99 1.36 -14.74
C VAL A 344 9.48 2.00 -16.03
N HIS A 345 10.54 1.43 -16.57
CA HIS A 345 11.16 1.88 -17.81
C HIS A 345 11.09 0.77 -18.87
N SER A 346 11.10 1.18 -20.13
CA SER A 346 11.22 0.28 -21.27
C SER A 346 12.57 0.49 -21.96
N ALA A 347 13.28 -0.59 -22.26
CA ALA A 347 14.54 -0.55 -23.00
C ALA A 347 14.31 -0.07 -24.43
N LEU A 348 15.08 0.93 -24.87
CA LEU A 348 14.97 1.51 -26.21
C LEU A 348 15.67 0.66 -27.28
N GLN A 349 16.59 -0.20 -26.87
CA GLN A 349 17.35 -1.09 -27.74
C GLN A 349 17.65 -2.41 -27.02
N SER A 350 18.06 -3.42 -27.76
CA SER A 350 18.49 -4.70 -27.18
C SER A 350 19.76 -4.50 -26.33
N PHE A 351 19.83 -5.20 -25.22
CA PHE A 351 20.99 -5.22 -24.32
C PHE A 351 21.29 -6.65 -23.85
N ALA A 352 22.51 -6.89 -23.41
CA ALA A 352 22.94 -8.18 -22.87
C ALA A 352 23.14 -8.10 -21.35
N PHE A 353 22.64 -9.09 -20.64
CA PHE A 353 22.88 -9.28 -19.21
C PHE A 353 23.01 -10.78 -18.92
N GLU A 354 24.07 -11.18 -18.18
CA GLU A 354 24.37 -12.59 -17.81
C GLU A 354 24.26 -13.58 -18.98
N GLY A 355 24.81 -13.22 -20.15
CA GLY A 355 24.81 -14.06 -21.33
C GLY A 355 23.47 -14.16 -22.07
N THR A 356 22.43 -13.51 -21.60
CA THR A 356 21.11 -13.41 -22.25
C THR A 356 20.96 -12.06 -22.95
N VAL A 357 20.45 -12.08 -24.19
CA VAL A 357 20.12 -10.85 -24.94
C VAL A 357 18.63 -10.56 -24.73
N TYR A 358 18.35 -9.40 -24.17
CA TYR A 358 17.00 -8.87 -23.99
C TYR A 358 16.66 -7.89 -25.12
N PRO A 359 15.52 -8.04 -25.80
CA PRO A 359 15.15 -7.15 -26.89
C PRO A 359 14.71 -5.77 -26.40
N ALA A 360 14.67 -4.81 -27.31
CA ALA A 360 13.98 -3.54 -27.09
C ALA A 360 12.53 -3.81 -26.61
N GLY A 361 12.00 -2.96 -25.75
CA GLY A 361 10.69 -3.15 -25.13
C GLY A 361 10.72 -3.99 -23.84
N THR A 362 11.86 -4.60 -23.48
CA THR A 362 12.03 -5.23 -22.17
C THR A 362 11.89 -4.19 -21.07
N TYR A 363 11.14 -4.52 -20.00
CA TYR A 363 10.91 -3.59 -18.90
C TYR A 363 12.03 -3.67 -17.86
N ILE A 364 12.38 -2.51 -17.32
CA ILE A 364 13.40 -2.38 -16.27
C ILE A 364 12.82 -1.52 -15.15
N VAL A 365 12.92 -2.03 -13.93
CA VAL A 365 12.56 -1.35 -12.70
C VAL A 365 13.85 -1.00 -11.99
N TRP A 366 14.33 0.24 -12.19
CA TRP A 366 15.49 0.74 -11.50
C TRP A 366 15.18 0.97 -10.04
N MET A 367 16.09 0.60 -9.12
CA MET A 367 15.83 0.71 -7.68
C MET A 367 16.24 2.07 -7.10
N ASP A 368 16.94 2.93 -7.85
CA ASP A 368 17.14 4.34 -7.55
C ASP A 368 15.85 5.14 -7.81
N GLN A 369 14.81 4.86 -7.02
CA GLN A 369 13.49 5.47 -7.13
C GLN A 369 12.81 5.64 -5.77
N PRO A 370 11.89 6.61 -5.61
CA PRO A 370 11.25 6.90 -4.32
C PRO A 370 10.52 5.70 -3.68
N LYS A 371 9.89 4.88 -4.48
CA LYS A 371 9.11 3.70 -4.02
C LYS A 371 9.90 2.38 -4.11
N ARG A 372 11.24 2.43 -3.91
CA ARG A 372 12.10 1.24 -4.00
C ARG A 372 11.64 0.11 -3.07
N GLY A 373 11.21 0.44 -1.85
CA GLY A 373 10.73 -0.56 -0.89
C GLY A 373 9.50 -1.31 -1.40
N LEU A 374 8.52 -0.60 -1.97
CA LEU A 374 7.35 -1.24 -2.60
C LEU A 374 7.73 -2.07 -3.83
N ALA A 375 8.60 -1.52 -4.68
CA ALA A 375 9.10 -2.23 -5.85
C ALA A 375 9.77 -3.56 -5.47
N ASN A 376 10.65 -3.52 -4.44
CA ASN A 376 11.32 -4.72 -3.95
C ASN A 376 10.32 -5.72 -3.35
N THR A 377 9.38 -5.25 -2.53
CA THR A 377 8.35 -6.10 -1.92
C THR A 377 7.52 -6.84 -2.97
N ILE A 378 7.15 -6.17 -4.07
CA ILE A 378 6.38 -6.76 -5.16
C ILE A 378 7.22 -7.76 -5.97
N LEU A 379 8.50 -7.44 -6.23
CA LEU A 379 9.34 -8.13 -7.23
C LEU A 379 10.27 -9.17 -6.64
N ASP A 380 10.65 -9.06 -5.37
CA ASP A 380 11.57 -10.02 -4.74
C ASP A 380 10.93 -11.41 -4.62
N ALA A 381 11.76 -12.42 -4.55
CA ALA A 381 11.33 -13.81 -4.34
C ALA A 381 10.91 -14.08 -2.88
N GLY A 382 11.27 -13.16 -1.99
CA GLY A 382 11.19 -13.36 -0.55
C GLY A 382 12.47 -14.00 0.02
N ARG A 383 12.49 -14.13 1.32
CA ARG A 383 13.58 -14.77 2.06
C ARG A 383 13.06 -15.89 2.95
N ASP A 384 13.92 -16.81 3.34
CA ASP A 384 13.60 -17.81 4.35
C ASP A 384 13.60 -17.13 5.74
N LEU A 385 12.42 -17.11 6.35
CA LEU A 385 12.20 -16.52 7.69
C LEU A 385 12.17 -17.58 8.80
N SER A 386 12.39 -18.85 8.47
CA SER A 386 12.28 -19.95 9.44
C SER A 386 13.28 -19.90 10.60
N ALA A 387 14.37 -19.14 10.43
CA ALA A 387 15.37 -18.92 11.45
C ALA A 387 15.06 -17.76 12.41
N LEU A 388 14.02 -16.96 12.13
CA LEU A 388 13.64 -15.83 12.98
C LEU A 388 12.73 -16.33 14.12
N GLU A 389 13.25 -16.28 15.35
CA GLU A 389 12.46 -16.57 16.55
C GLU A 389 11.46 -15.43 16.80
N GLY A 390 10.26 -15.76 17.22
CA GLY A 390 9.20 -14.79 17.56
C GLY A 390 8.36 -14.30 16.40
N LEU A 391 8.72 -14.57 15.14
CA LEU A 391 7.89 -14.22 14.00
C LEU A 391 6.79 -15.25 13.79
N THR A 392 5.57 -14.89 14.14
CA THR A 392 4.39 -15.74 13.90
C THR A 392 3.43 -15.03 12.98
N PHE A 393 3.20 -15.54 11.78
CA PHE A 393 2.21 -14.99 10.89
C PHE A 393 0.80 -15.28 11.40
N TYR A 394 0.05 -14.23 11.67
CA TYR A 394 -1.34 -14.29 12.15
C TYR A 394 -2.24 -15.01 11.16
N SER A 395 -2.07 -14.74 9.86
CA SER A 395 -2.82 -15.43 8.82
C SER A 395 -2.15 -15.33 7.45
N PRO A 396 -2.47 -16.25 6.49
CA PRO A 396 -2.03 -16.11 5.11
C PRO A 396 -2.58 -14.79 4.47
N PRO A 397 -1.90 -14.29 3.42
CA PRO A 397 -0.80 -14.93 2.73
C PRO A 397 0.56 -14.70 3.44
N ALA A 398 1.32 -15.76 3.60
CA ALA A 398 2.72 -15.71 4.06
C ALA A 398 3.71 -15.64 2.88
N ALA A 399 3.23 -15.54 1.65
CA ALA A 399 4.00 -15.37 0.42
C ALA A 399 3.28 -14.40 -0.52
N TRP A 400 4.01 -13.44 -1.05
CA TRP A 400 3.41 -12.33 -1.83
C TRP A 400 4.22 -11.88 -3.03
N SER A 401 5.26 -12.60 -3.45
CA SER A 401 6.00 -12.28 -4.69
C SER A 401 5.06 -12.32 -5.91
N ASN A 402 4.68 -11.16 -6.44
CA ASN A 402 3.73 -11.10 -7.54
C ASN A 402 4.24 -11.75 -8.83
N PRO A 403 5.56 -11.70 -9.18
CA PRO A 403 6.08 -12.49 -10.29
C PRO A 403 5.79 -13.99 -10.16
N LEU A 404 5.99 -14.54 -8.97
CA LEU A 404 5.73 -15.97 -8.71
C LEU A 404 4.23 -16.28 -8.69
N LEU A 405 3.43 -15.44 -8.04
CA LEU A 405 1.97 -15.61 -7.94
C LEU A 405 1.29 -15.52 -9.31
N TRP A 406 1.78 -14.68 -10.20
CA TRP A 406 1.16 -14.44 -11.51
C TRP A 406 1.85 -15.17 -12.66
N GLY A 407 2.99 -15.82 -12.43
CA GLY A 407 3.74 -16.52 -13.47
C GLY A 407 4.40 -15.54 -14.47
N ALA A 408 4.86 -14.40 -14.00
CA ALA A 408 5.66 -13.46 -14.77
C ALA A 408 7.14 -13.66 -14.42
N ALA A 409 7.99 -13.92 -15.42
CA ALA A 409 9.42 -14.02 -15.19
C ALA A 409 10.01 -12.63 -14.88
N ARG A 410 10.94 -12.59 -13.92
CA ARG A 410 11.78 -11.43 -13.65
C ARG A 410 13.20 -11.87 -13.36
N VAL A 411 14.18 -11.01 -13.59
CA VAL A 411 15.61 -11.25 -13.33
C VAL A 411 16.13 -10.13 -12.44
N ILE A 412 16.92 -10.47 -11.44
CA ILE A 412 17.57 -9.51 -10.56
C ILE A 412 18.85 -9.02 -11.26
N MET A 413 19.07 -7.71 -11.23
CA MET A 413 20.29 -7.04 -11.69
C MET A 413 21.00 -6.48 -10.44
N PRO A 414 21.98 -7.17 -9.85
CA PRO A 414 22.64 -6.71 -8.63
C PRO A 414 23.39 -5.41 -8.85
N ASP A 415 24.16 -5.33 -9.94
CA ASP A 415 24.98 -4.18 -10.30
C ASP A 415 24.42 -3.50 -11.55
N ARG A 416 24.47 -2.16 -11.55
CA ARG A 416 23.96 -1.37 -12.67
C ARG A 416 24.80 -1.56 -13.94
N ILE A 417 24.12 -1.82 -15.04
CA ILE A 417 24.70 -1.78 -16.38
C ILE A 417 24.10 -0.61 -17.18
N GLU A 418 24.78 -0.19 -18.23
CA GLU A 418 24.27 0.84 -19.14
C GLU A 418 23.18 0.26 -20.04
N VAL A 419 21.95 0.73 -19.88
CA VAL A 419 20.82 0.43 -20.75
C VAL A 419 20.07 1.72 -21.07
N ALA A 420 19.95 2.03 -22.35
CA ALA A 420 19.13 3.17 -22.77
C ALA A 420 17.64 2.85 -22.55
N THR A 421 16.99 3.61 -21.69
CA THR A 421 15.60 3.38 -21.29
C THR A 421 14.76 4.65 -21.36
N VAL A 422 13.45 4.48 -21.39
CA VAL A 422 12.46 5.57 -21.24
C VAL A 422 11.42 5.12 -20.21
N ARG A 423 11.06 6.02 -19.29
CA ARG A 423 9.95 5.79 -18.35
C ARG A 423 8.64 5.62 -19.11
N ILE A 424 7.82 4.69 -18.70
CA ILE A 424 6.51 4.40 -19.30
C ILE A 424 5.38 4.59 -18.30
N ASP A 425 4.20 4.92 -18.82
CA ASP A 425 2.97 5.09 -18.02
C ASP A 425 2.03 3.87 -18.09
N ARG A 426 2.30 2.94 -19.00
CA ARG A 426 1.57 1.68 -19.19
C ARG A 426 2.44 0.64 -19.89
N ALA A 427 2.18 -0.63 -19.60
CA ALA A 427 2.76 -1.73 -20.35
C ALA A 427 2.19 -1.80 -21.77
N VAL A 428 2.95 -2.42 -22.68
CA VAL A 428 2.45 -2.80 -24.00
C VAL A 428 2.05 -4.28 -23.95
N PRO A 429 0.74 -4.59 -23.83
CA PRO A 429 0.31 -5.98 -23.80
C PRO A 429 0.57 -6.63 -25.14
N PRO A 430 0.88 -7.94 -25.17
CA PRO A 430 1.05 -8.68 -26.43
C PRO A 430 -0.27 -8.69 -27.19
N VAL A 431 -0.16 -8.49 -28.50
CA VAL A 431 -1.33 -8.55 -29.40
C VAL A 431 -1.59 -10.02 -29.73
N GLY A 432 -2.82 -10.48 -29.45
CA GLY A 432 -3.26 -11.79 -29.88
C GLY A 432 -3.47 -11.86 -31.40
N SER A 433 -3.04 -12.91 -32.02
CA SER A 433 -3.35 -13.20 -33.43
C SER A 433 -4.00 -14.59 -33.54
N LEU A 434 -4.94 -14.72 -34.43
CA LEU A 434 -5.52 -16.00 -34.80
C LEU A 434 -5.06 -16.33 -36.23
N GLU A 435 -4.24 -17.35 -36.34
CA GLU A 435 -3.90 -17.91 -37.65
C GLU A 435 -5.03 -18.83 -38.10
N THR A 436 -5.66 -18.48 -39.18
CA THR A 436 -6.75 -19.26 -39.78
C THR A 436 -6.21 -20.10 -40.90
N GLY A 437 -6.35 -21.43 -40.77
CA GLY A 437 -6.01 -22.42 -41.79
C GLY A 437 -7.16 -23.37 -42.05
N ASP A 438 -6.99 -24.28 -42.97
CA ASP A 438 -7.97 -25.32 -43.31
C ASP A 438 -7.98 -26.48 -42.27
N SER A 439 -7.18 -26.40 -41.19
CA SER A 439 -7.15 -27.37 -40.12
C SER A 439 -8.41 -27.24 -39.25
N GLY A 440 -9.03 -28.33 -38.89
CA GLY A 440 -10.18 -28.36 -37.98
C GLY A 440 -9.82 -28.10 -36.51
N TYR A 441 -8.58 -27.67 -36.20
CA TYR A 441 -8.06 -27.52 -34.84
C TYR A 441 -7.35 -26.18 -34.67
N TYR A 442 -7.48 -25.59 -33.47
CA TYR A 442 -6.73 -24.44 -33.04
C TYR A 442 -5.88 -24.80 -31.84
N ALA A 443 -4.63 -24.34 -31.79
CA ALA A 443 -3.73 -24.51 -30.67
C ALA A 443 -3.43 -23.17 -29.99
N PHE A 444 -3.32 -23.17 -28.67
CA PHE A 444 -2.86 -22.02 -27.90
C PHE A 444 -2.05 -22.46 -26.67
N LEU A 445 -1.19 -21.58 -26.20
CA LEU A 445 -0.38 -21.84 -25.02
C LEU A 445 -1.18 -21.54 -23.74
N PRO A 446 -1.22 -22.44 -22.74
CA PRO A 446 -1.90 -22.20 -21.46
C PRO A 446 -1.04 -21.38 -20.51
N ASN A 447 -0.58 -20.22 -20.94
CA ASN A 447 0.39 -19.38 -20.23
C ASN A 447 -0.17 -18.02 -19.79
N SER A 448 -1.48 -17.83 -19.82
CA SER A 448 -2.12 -16.59 -19.40
C SER A 448 -3.52 -16.84 -18.84
N LEU A 449 -4.01 -15.91 -18.04
CA LEU A 449 -5.40 -15.93 -17.55
C LEU A 449 -6.40 -15.96 -18.72
N ALA A 450 -6.13 -15.22 -19.80
CA ALA A 450 -6.96 -15.21 -21.01
C ALA A 450 -7.04 -16.60 -21.68
N ALA A 451 -5.93 -17.35 -21.68
CA ALA A 451 -5.92 -18.71 -22.20
C ALA A 451 -6.82 -19.66 -21.39
N PHE A 452 -6.81 -19.54 -20.05
CA PHE A 452 -7.70 -20.32 -19.20
C PHE A 452 -9.16 -19.88 -19.33
N GLN A 453 -9.44 -18.60 -19.49
CA GLN A 453 -10.79 -18.10 -19.77
C GLN A 453 -11.31 -18.66 -21.12
N ALA A 454 -10.48 -18.60 -22.16
CA ALA A 454 -10.81 -19.20 -23.46
C ALA A 454 -11.07 -20.70 -23.35
N ALA A 455 -10.22 -21.43 -22.62
CA ALA A 455 -10.42 -22.87 -22.36
C ALA A 455 -11.78 -23.14 -21.68
N ASN A 456 -12.15 -22.36 -20.66
CA ASN A 456 -13.41 -22.49 -19.96
C ASN A 456 -14.62 -22.19 -20.87
N GLU A 457 -14.51 -21.19 -21.76
CA GLU A 457 -15.57 -20.91 -22.74
C GLU A 457 -15.72 -22.04 -23.77
N ILE A 458 -14.60 -22.58 -24.29
CA ILE A 458 -14.62 -23.72 -25.23
C ILE A 458 -15.28 -24.94 -24.58
N LEU A 459 -14.99 -25.24 -23.33
CA LEU A 459 -15.56 -26.38 -22.61
C LEU A 459 -17.08 -26.31 -22.39
N LYS A 460 -17.71 -25.15 -22.58
CA LYS A 460 -19.19 -25.02 -22.51
C LYS A 460 -19.91 -25.68 -23.68
N GLY A 461 -19.26 -25.85 -24.83
CA GLY A 461 -19.92 -26.42 -26.01
C GLY A 461 -18.99 -27.10 -27.00
N GLY A 462 -17.70 -27.20 -26.70
CA GLY A 462 -16.69 -27.82 -27.55
C GLY A 462 -15.77 -28.79 -26.78
N ASN A 463 -14.78 -29.30 -27.45
CA ASN A 463 -13.79 -30.20 -26.89
C ASN A 463 -12.44 -29.50 -26.77
N LEU A 464 -11.78 -29.68 -25.62
CA LEU A 464 -10.42 -29.22 -25.38
C LEU A 464 -9.51 -30.43 -25.17
N TYR A 465 -8.40 -30.48 -25.88
CA TYR A 465 -7.42 -31.55 -25.78
C TYR A 465 -6.05 -30.99 -25.34
N ARG A 466 -5.36 -31.70 -24.49
CA ARG A 466 -3.97 -31.40 -24.16
C ARG A 466 -3.05 -32.17 -25.07
N ALA A 467 -2.13 -31.49 -25.74
CA ALA A 467 -1.07 -32.18 -26.49
C ALA A 467 -0.19 -32.97 -25.51
N SER A 468 0.03 -34.24 -25.80
CA SER A 468 0.90 -35.15 -25.02
C SER A 468 2.38 -34.97 -25.35
N GLU A 469 2.68 -34.49 -26.56
CA GLU A 469 4.02 -34.24 -27.06
C GLU A 469 4.11 -32.89 -27.75
N LYS A 470 5.33 -32.36 -27.84
CA LYS A 470 5.55 -31.14 -28.66
C LYS A 470 5.25 -31.50 -30.11
N PHE A 471 4.51 -30.63 -30.77
CA PHE A 471 4.32 -30.67 -32.20
C PHE A 471 4.89 -29.37 -32.81
N GLU A 472 5.47 -29.49 -33.98
CA GLU A 472 5.90 -28.36 -34.76
C GLU A 472 4.75 -27.98 -35.70
N ASP A 473 4.42 -26.68 -35.75
CA ASP A 473 3.54 -26.19 -36.76
C ASP A 473 4.29 -26.21 -38.10
N SER A 474 3.78 -26.97 -39.01
CA SER A 474 4.38 -27.12 -40.35
C SER A 474 3.86 -26.07 -41.34
N GLY A 475 3.18 -24.98 -40.84
CA GLY A 475 2.68 -23.86 -41.65
C GLY A 475 1.28 -24.08 -42.18
#